data_b4dc39b2fffafbc7f1adb7089c1b5b1f
#
_entry.id   b4dc39b2fffafbc7f1adb7089c1b5b1f
#
_cell.length_a   1.000
_cell.length_b   1.000
_cell.length_c   1.000
_cell.angle_alpha   90.00
_cell.angle_beta   90.00
_cell.angle_gamma   90.00
#
_symmetry.space_group_name_H-M   'P 1'
#
loop_
_entity.id
_entity.type
_entity.pdbx_description
1 polymer ?
#
loop_
_entity_poly.entity_id
_entity_poly.type
_entity_poly.pdbx_seq_one_letter_code
_entity_poly.pdbx_strand_id
1 'polypeptide(L)'
;MSKIQMTTPIVEMDGDEMTRILWRMIKDDLLLPYIDLKTDYYDLGLEHRNETDDQVTVDSANATKKYRVAVKCATITPNAARVKEYELKEMWKSPNGTIRAILDGTVFRAPIVVKGIEPCVKNWKKPITIARHAYGDVYKGTEMKIPGPGKAELVYTAPDGTETRELIHNFDGAGIIQGMHNINASIESFARSCFSYALDTKQDLWFATKDTISKKYDHTFKDIFQEIFDAEYKNLFDEAGIEYFYTLIDDAVARVMKSEGGYIWACKNYDGDVMSDMVSSAFGSLAMMTSVLVSPEGFYEYEAAHGTVQRHYYKHLKGEETSTNSVATIFAWTGALRKRGELDGNQELMDFADRLEKATIDTIEEGYMTKDLAMITTLPEVHVLNSEGFIKAIAERL
;
A
#
# COMPACT_ATOMS: atom_id res chain seq x y z
N MET A 1 16.70 -24.88 18.49
CA MET A 1 16.15 -23.81 19.36
C MET A 1 14.65 -24.02 19.49
N SER A 2 14.03 -23.64 20.64
CA SER A 2 12.57 -23.64 20.74
C SER A 2 12.00 -22.55 19.83
N LYS A 3 10.88 -22.84 19.15
CA LYS A 3 10.22 -21.82 18.32
C LYS A 3 9.61 -20.72 19.18
N ILE A 4 9.65 -19.49 18.68
CA ILE A 4 8.98 -18.34 19.29
C ILE A 4 7.48 -18.61 19.30
N GLN A 5 6.84 -18.47 20.46
CA GLN A 5 5.43 -18.78 20.62
C GLN A 5 4.57 -17.54 20.35
N MET A 6 3.57 -17.67 19.50
CA MET A 6 2.54 -16.64 19.30
C MET A 6 1.29 -16.98 20.14
N THR A 7 0.67 -15.97 20.73
CA THR A 7 -0.59 -16.12 21.49
C THR A 7 -1.80 -15.78 20.64
N THR A 8 -1.76 -14.66 19.96
CA THR A 8 -2.83 -14.17 19.10
C THR A 8 -2.47 -14.38 17.62
N PRO A 9 -3.39 -14.84 16.78
CA PRO A 9 -3.10 -15.04 15.36
C PRO A 9 -2.98 -13.70 14.61
N ILE A 10 -2.25 -13.75 13.49
CA ILE A 10 -2.29 -12.74 12.42
C ILE A 10 -3.33 -13.23 11.41
N VAL A 11 -4.12 -12.31 10.84
CA VAL A 11 -4.96 -12.63 9.69
C VAL A 11 -4.07 -12.77 8.47
N GLU A 12 -4.03 -13.98 7.92
CA GLU A 12 -3.24 -14.28 6.73
C GLU A 12 -4.15 -14.29 5.50
N MET A 13 -3.92 -13.37 4.58
CA MET A 13 -4.66 -13.25 3.33
C MET A 13 -3.75 -13.71 2.19
N ASP A 14 -3.89 -14.97 1.76
CA ASP A 14 -3.14 -15.51 0.62
C ASP A 14 -3.63 -14.89 -0.70
N GLY A 15 -2.85 -15.01 -1.76
CA GLY A 15 -3.12 -14.31 -3.03
C GLY A 15 -2.96 -15.18 -4.26
N ASP A 16 -2.43 -14.57 -5.32
CA ASP A 16 -2.42 -15.17 -6.65
C ASP A 16 -1.01 -15.28 -7.24
N GLU A 17 -0.89 -16.12 -8.24
CA GLU A 17 0.20 -16.24 -9.20
C GLU A 17 1.59 -16.39 -8.57
N MET A 18 2.63 -15.70 -9.06
CA MET A 18 4.00 -15.84 -8.57
C MET A 18 4.16 -15.41 -7.12
N THR A 19 3.40 -14.41 -6.67
CA THR A 19 3.48 -13.94 -5.29
C THR A 19 2.97 -14.99 -4.30
N ARG A 20 1.97 -15.81 -4.65
CA ARG A 20 1.52 -16.95 -3.84
C ARG A 20 2.61 -18.01 -3.69
N ILE A 21 3.41 -18.25 -4.72
CA ILE A 21 4.53 -19.17 -4.67
C ILE A 21 5.62 -18.66 -3.74
N LEU A 22 5.99 -17.38 -3.87
CA LEU A 22 6.94 -16.72 -2.96
C LEU A 22 6.44 -16.70 -1.52
N TRP A 23 5.14 -16.48 -1.32
CA TRP A 23 4.49 -16.49 0.00
C TRP A 23 4.73 -17.79 0.74
N ARG A 24 4.53 -18.91 0.04
CA ARG A 24 4.79 -20.24 0.60
C ARG A 24 6.27 -20.44 0.94
N MET A 25 7.18 -20.10 0.02
CA MET A 25 8.63 -20.21 0.25
C MET A 25 9.07 -19.39 1.47
N ILE A 26 8.59 -18.16 1.61
CA ILE A 26 8.89 -17.29 2.76
C ILE A 26 8.41 -17.96 4.07
N LYS A 27 7.20 -18.47 4.08
CA LYS A 27 6.67 -19.18 5.27
C LYS A 27 7.53 -20.39 5.61
N ASP A 28 7.80 -21.25 4.63
CA ASP A 28 8.46 -22.54 4.85
C ASP A 28 9.93 -22.35 5.26
N ASP A 29 10.66 -21.44 4.62
CA ASP A 29 12.11 -21.30 4.80
C ASP A 29 12.50 -20.22 5.83
N LEU A 30 11.71 -19.15 5.98
CA LEU A 30 12.07 -18.00 6.82
C LEU A 30 11.25 -17.84 8.11
N LEU A 31 10.02 -18.36 8.16
CA LEU A 31 9.14 -18.15 9.32
C LEU A 31 8.94 -19.40 10.15
N LEU A 32 8.43 -20.48 9.55
CA LEU A 32 8.06 -21.70 10.26
C LEU A 32 9.22 -22.42 10.97
N PRO A 33 10.50 -22.32 10.54
CA PRO A 33 11.61 -22.86 11.31
C PRO A 33 11.80 -22.18 12.67
N TYR A 34 11.45 -20.91 12.80
CA TYR A 34 11.74 -20.06 13.96
C TYR A 34 10.53 -19.75 14.83
N ILE A 35 9.34 -19.70 14.25
CA ILE A 35 8.10 -19.27 14.91
C ILE A 35 7.08 -20.42 14.91
N ASP A 36 6.37 -20.59 16.03
CA ASP A 36 5.09 -21.31 16.07
C ASP A 36 3.99 -20.37 15.53
N LEU A 37 4.01 -20.21 14.19
CA LEU A 37 3.22 -19.21 13.47
C LEU A 37 1.73 -19.54 13.57
N LYS A 38 0.96 -18.66 14.23
CA LYS A 38 -0.49 -18.74 14.28
C LYS A 38 -1.11 -17.75 13.32
N THR A 39 -1.90 -18.27 12.39
CA THR A 39 -2.66 -17.45 11.44
C THR A 39 -4.13 -17.83 11.45
N ASP A 40 -4.98 -16.82 11.20
CA ASP A 40 -6.37 -17.00 10.76
C ASP A 40 -6.34 -16.81 9.24
N TYR A 41 -6.40 -17.94 8.52
CA TYR A 41 -6.08 -18.01 7.09
C TYR A 41 -7.28 -17.80 6.19
N TYR A 42 -7.13 -16.94 5.20
CA TYR A 42 -8.10 -16.65 4.14
C TYR A 42 -7.44 -16.73 2.77
N ASP A 43 -7.96 -17.59 1.90
CA ASP A 43 -7.51 -17.69 0.51
C ASP A 43 -8.21 -16.62 -0.33
N LEU A 44 -7.50 -15.53 -0.66
CA LEU A 44 -7.97 -14.47 -1.55
C LEU A 44 -7.55 -14.70 -3.01
N GLY A 45 -7.12 -15.93 -3.35
CA GLY A 45 -6.89 -16.31 -4.74
C GLY A 45 -8.16 -16.19 -5.57
N LEU A 46 -8.02 -15.77 -6.83
CA LEU A 46 -9.14 -15.40 -7.69
C LEU A 46 -10.17 -16.53 -7.87
N GLU A 47 -9.70 -17.80 -7.93
CA GLU A 47 -10.59 -18.95 -8.05
C GLU A 47 -11.49 -19.10 -6.80
N HIS A 48 -10.90 -19.06 -5.60
CA HIS A 48 -11.67 -19.18 -4.36
C HIS A 48 -12.57 -17.97 -4.10
N ARG A 49 -12.15 -16.77 -4.48
CA ARG A 49 -13.01 -15.58 -4.46
C ARG A 49 -14.20 -15.75 -5.38
N ASN A 50 -14.02 -16.35 -6.56
CA ASN A 50 -15.10 -16.64 -7.50
C ASN A 50 -16.05 -17.72 -6.96
N GLU A 51 -15.56 -18.73 -6.25
CA GLU A 51 -16.38 -19.74 -5.58
C GLU A 51 -17.28 -19.15 -4.49
N THR A 52 -16.73 -18.23 -3.70
CA THR A 52 -17.38 -17.61 -2.53
C THR A 52 -18.13 -16.30 -2.85
N ASP A 53 -18.29 -15.96 -4.14
CA ASP A 53 -18.87 -14.70 -4.57
C ASP A 53 -18.21 -13.48 -3.88
N ASP A 54 -16.89 -13.53 -3.76
CA ASP A 54 -15.98 -12.57 -3.08
C ASP A 54 -16.26 -12.37 -1.57
N GLN A 55 -17.09 -13.21 -0.96
CA GLN A 55 -17.39 -13.11 0.48
C GLN A 55 -16.14 -13.32 1.34
N VAL A 56 -15.19 -14.16 0.92
CA VAL A 56 -13.93 -14.40 1.63
C VAL A 56 -13.12 -13.11 1.83
N THR A 57 -13.19 -12.17 0.90
CA THR A 57 -12.52 -10.85 1.03
C THR A 57 -13.16 -10.04 2.18
N VAL A 58 -14.49 -10.04 2.28
CA VAL A 58 -15.22 -9.38 3.37
C VAL A 58 -14.92 -10.04 4.72
N ASP A 59 -14.89 -11.36 4.75
CA ASP A 59 -14.63 -12.13 5.98
C ASP A 59 -13.21 -11.87 6.49
N SER A 60 -12.22 -11.81 5.61
CA SER A 60 -10.82 -11.50 5.97
C SER A 60 -10.67 -10.10 6.56
N ALA A 61 -11.37 -9.10 6.00
CA ALA A 61 -11.38 -7.75 6.54
C ALA A 61 -12.03 -7.68 7.94
N ASN A 62 -13.14 -8.40 8.13
CA ASN A 62 -13.80 -8.49 9.44
C ASN A 62 -12.93 -9.24 10.47
N ALA A 63 -12.22 -10.28 10.06
CA ALA A 63 -11.25 -10.96 10.91
C ALA A 63 -10.11 -9.99 11.32
N THR A 64 -9.68 -9.10 10.41
CA THR A 64 -8.69 -8.07 10.72
C THR A 64 -9.18 -7.12 11.80
N LYS A 65 -10.44 -6.73 11.79
CA LYS A 65 -11.03 -5.94 12.90
C LYS A 65 -10.95 -6.68 14.24
N LYS A 66 -11.14 -8.01 14.22
CA LYS A 66 -11.09 -8.85 15.42
C LYS A 66 -9.67 -9.01 15.95
N TYR A 67 -8.71 -9.34 15.09
CA TYR A 67 -7.33 -9.65 15.50
C TYR A 67 -6.36 -8.48 15.38
N ARG A 68 -6.78 -7.37 14.77
CA ARG A 68 -6.10 -6.08 14.62
C ARG A 68 -4.91 -6.05 13.65
N VAL A 69 -4.34 -7.20 13.30
CA VAL A 69 -3.17 -7.27 12.41
C VAL A 69 -3.45 -8.30 11.32
N ALA A 70 -3.27 -7.88 10.08
CA ALA A 70 -3.29 -8.73 8.89
C ALA A 70 -2.01 -8.62 8.09
N VAL A 71 -1.71 -9.67 7.35
CA VAL A 71 -0.69 -9.68 6.30
C VAL A 71 -1.31 -10.23 5.03
N LYS A 72 -1.10 -9.54 3.90
CA LYS A 72 -1.79 -9.82 2.65
C LYS A 72 -0.81 -10.03 1.49
N CYS A 73 -0.99 -11.13 0.79
CA CYS A 73 -0.36 -11.41 -0.49
C CYS A 73 -1.02 -10.59 -1.62
N ALA A 74 -0.31 -10.40 -2.73
CA ALA A 74 -0.88 -9.74 -3.90
C ALA A 74 -1.99 -10.58 -4.55
N THR A 75 -3.07 -9.90 -4.96
CA THR A 75 -4.26 -10.52 -5.52
C THR A 75 -4.58 -9.97 -6.92
N ILE A 76 -5.19 -10.79 -7.77
CA ILE A 76 -5.65 -10.36 -9.09
C ILE A 76 -6.91 -9.49 -8.94
N THR A 77 -6.90 -8.30 -9.57
CA THR A 77 -8.11 -7.58 -9.91
C THR A 77 -8.46 -7.91 -11.36
N PRO A 78 -9.51 -8.69 -11.63
CA PRO A 78 -9.75 -9.21 -12.97
C PRO A 78 -10.22 -8.11 -13.93
N ASN A 79 -9.71 -8.17 -15.15
CA ASN A 79 -10.23 -7.48 -16.32
C ASN A 79 -10.98 -8.49 -17.23
N ALA A 80 -11.52 -8.03 -18.35
CA ALA A 80 -12.28 -8.89 -19.27
C ALA A 80 -11.50 -10.12 -19.78
N ALA A 81 -10.17 -10.01 -19.94
CA ALA A 81 -9.33 -11.14 -20.33
C ALA A 81 -9.21 -12.18 -19.21
N ARG A 82 -9.07 -11.72 -17.96
CA ARG A 82 -9.01 -12.59 -16.77
C ARG A 82 -10.35 -13.27 -16.50
N VAL A 83 -11.48 -12.56 -16.71
CA VAL A 83 -12.83 -13.17 -16.60
C VAL A 83 -12.93 -14.38 -17.53
N LYS A 84 -12.43 -14.27 -18.75
CA LYS A 84 -12.45 -15.37 -19.72
C LYS A 84 -11.46 -16.47 -19.37
N GLU A 85 -10.25 -16.11 -18.94
CA GLU A 85 -9.15 -17.05 -18.61
C GLU A 85 -9.51 -17.96 -17.42
N TYR A 86 -10.14 -17.38 -16.39
CA TYR A 86 -10.50 -18.07 -15.14
C TYR A 86 -11.97 -18.50 -15.09
N GLU A 87 -12.71 -18.33 -16.19
CA GLU A 87 -14.16 -18.68 -16.28
C GLU A 87 -14.98 -18.07 -15.12
N LEU A 88 -14.69 -16.80 -14.82
CA LEU A 88 -15.30 -16.12 -13.68
C LEU A 88 -16.81 -15.83 -13.91
N LYS A 89 -17.60 -15.93 -12.84
CA LYS A 89 -19.02 -15.58 -12.81
C LYS A 89 -19.25 -14.10 -13.16
N GLU A 90 -18.32 -13.23 -12.69
CA GLU A 90 -18.35 -11.80 -12.98
C GLU A 90 -16.95 -11.17 -12.87
N MET A 91 -16.83 -9.91 -13.25
CA MET A 91 -15.61 -9.13 -13.09
C MET A 91 -15.52 -8.58 -11.65
N TRP A 92 -15.01 -9.39 -10.73
CA TRP A 92 -14.92 -9.07 -9.31
C TRP A 92 -14.15 -7.76 -9.06
N LYS A 93 -14.56 -7.02 -8.03
CA LYS A 93 -13.89 -5.79 -7.58
C LYS A 93 -12.50 -6.09 -7.05
N SER A 94 -11.70 -5.03 -6.91
CA SER A 94 -10.39 -5.14 -6.26
C SER A 94 -10.54 -5.53 -4.79
N PRO A 95 -9.91 -6.63 -4.32
CA PRO A 95 -9.88 -6.99 -2.90
C PRO A 95 -9.34 -5.88 -2.02
N ASN A 96 -8.27 -5.20 -2.49
CA ASN A 96 -7.69 -4.06 -1.77
C ASN A 96 -8.74 -2.94 -1.57
N GLY A 97 -9.54 -2.65 -2.59
CA GLY A 97 -10.63 -1.67 -2.48
C GLY A 97 -11.69 -2.06 -1.45
N THR A 98 -12.09 -3.34 -1.43
CA THR A 98 -13.05 -3.87 -0.47
C THR A 98 -12.51 -3.84 0.96
N ILE A 99 -11.29 -4.33 1.19
CA ILE A 99 -10.63 -4.35 2.51
C ILE A 99 -10.49 -2.91 3.04
N ARG A 100 -9.96 -1.99 2.22
CA ARG A 100 -9.78 -0.58 2.60
C ARG A 100 -11.11 0.11 2.92
N ALA A 101 -12.18 -0.22 2.19
CA ALA A 101 -13.51 0.32 2.48
C ALA A 101 -14.10 -0.19 3.80
N ILE A 102 -13.77 -1.42 4.22
CA ILE A 102 -14.25 -2.04 5.46
C ILE A 102 -13.41 -1.57 6.66
N LEU A 103 -12.08 -1.52 6.52
CA LEU A 103 -11.17 -1.14 7.61
C LEU A 103 -11.09 0.36 7.81
N ASP A 104 -11.35 1.15 6.76
CA ASP A 104 -11.01 2.57 6.66
C ASP A 104 -9.51 2.81 6.93
N GLY A 105 -9.01 4.02 6.65
CA GLY A 105 -7.66 4.39 7.06
C GLY A 105 -6.79 4.94 5.94
N THR A 106 -5.49 4.95 6.23
CA THR A 106 -4.45 5.53 5.39
C THR A 106 -3.45 4.46 5.00
N VAL A 107 -3.08 4.40 3.73
CA VAL A 107 -2.00 3.53 3.25
C VAL A 107 -0.68 4.29 3.28
N PHE A 108 0.25 3.81 4.11
CA PHE A 108 1.62 4.33 4.16
C PHE A 108 2.54 3.42 3.34
N ARG A 109 3.24 4.01 2.38
CA ARG A 109 4.20 3.33 1.50
C ARG A 109 5.57 3.97 1.64
N ALA A 110 6.57 3.16 1.99
CA ALA A 110 7.93 3.62 2.18
C ALA A 110 8.93 2.74 1.42
N PRO A 111 9.91 3.33 0.73
CA PRO A 111 10.95 2.55 0.06
C PRO A 111 11.85 1.88 1.09
N ILE A 112 12.27 0.65 0.79
CA ILE A 112 13.31 -0.07 1.51
C ILE A 112 14.65 0.38 0.92
N VAL A 113 15.44 1.09 1.71
CA VAL A 113 16.74 1.63 1.29
C VAL A 113 17.84 0.63 1.61
N VAL A 114 18.64 0.30 0.60
CA VAL A 114 19.73 -0.68 0.70
C VAL A 114 20.98 -0.07 0.07
N LYS A 115 22.12 -0.24 0.70
CA LYS A 115 23.40 0.20 0.16
C LYS A 115 23.72 -0.50 -1.15
N GLY A 116 24.17 0.25 -2.14
CA GLY A 116 24.44 -0.26 -3.48
C GLY A 116 23.21 -0.26 -4.41
N ILE A 117 22.03 0.11 -3.91
CA ILE A 117 20.86 0.42 -4.73
C ILE A 117 20.57 1.91 -4.59
N GLU A 118 21.13 2.68 -5.51
CA GLU A 118 21.06 4.14 -5.43
C GLU A 118 19.77 4.67 -6.07
N PRO A 119 19.10 5.67 -5.46
CA PRO A 119 17.99 6.35 -6.09
C PRO A 119 18.39 6.99 -7.42
N CYS A 120 17.53 6.95 -8.42
CA CYS A 120 17.78 7.64 -9.69
C CYS A 120 17.75 9.18 -9.54
N VAL A 121 17.14 9.69 -8.47
CA VAL A 121 17.20 11.10 -8.07
C VAL A 121 18.36 11.29 -7.09
N LYS A 122 19.45 11.85 -7.55
CA LYS A 122 20.72 11.97 -6.79
C LYS A 122 20.61 12.69 -5.45
N ASN A 123 19.63 13.59 -5.30
CA ASN A 123 19.45 14.35 -4.07
C ASN A 123 18.80 13.52 -2.96
N TRP A 124 18.06 12.46 -3.28
CA TRP A 124 17.38 11.65 -2.27
C TRP A 124 18.37 10.84 -1.44
N LYS A 125 18.46 11.16 -0.16
CA LYS A 125 19.36 10.52 0.81
C LYS A 125 18.60 9.73 1.87
N LYS A 126 17.32 10.04 2.03
CA LYS A 126 16.45 9.47 3.06
C LYS A 126 15.15 8.98 2.40
N PRO A 127 14.49 7.97 2.96
CA PRO A 127 13.20 7.50 2.45
C PRO A 127 12.17 8.62 2.36
N ILE A 128 11.34 8.59 1.34
CA ILE A 128 10.15 9.43 1.21
C ILE A 128 8.95 8.51 1.39
N THR A 129 8.20 8.72 2.46
CA THR A 129 7.00 7.95 2.74
C THR A 129 5.79 8.62 2.10
N ILE A 130 5.04 7.89 1.29
CA ILE A 130 3.76 8.38 0.77
C ILE A 130 2.64 7.91 1.68
N ALA A 131 1.86 8.87 2.20
CA ALA A 131 0.61 8.60 2.89
C ALA A 131 -0.56 8.80 1.91
N ARG A 132 -1.21 7.71 1.53
CA ARG A 132 -2.31 7.70 0.58
C ARG A 132 -3.64 7.58 1.30
N HIS A 133 -4.57 8.50 1.05
CA HIS A 133 -5.96 8.37 1.49
C HIS A 133 -6.59 7.12 0.85
N ALA A 134 -7.19 6.27 1.65
CA ALA A 134 -7.69 4.97 1.16
C ALA A 134 -9.15 5.03 0.66
N TYR A 135 -9.77 6.20 0.57
CA TYR A 135 -11.17 6.38 0.24
C TYR A 135 -11.37 7.42 -0.87
N GLY A 136 -12.51 7.31 -1.57
CA GLY A 136 -13.01 8.36 -2.48
C GLY A 136 -12.25 8.48 -3.80
N ASP A 137 -12.31 9.67 -4.36
CA ASP A 137 -11.76 10.04 -5.68
C ASP A 137 -12.29 9.13 -6.80
N VAL A 138 -11.48 8.89 -7.83
CA VAL A 138 -11.83 8.04 -8.96
C VAL A 138 -12.11 6.58 -8.59
N TYR A 139 -11.61 6.11 -7.45
CA TYR A 139 -11.82 4.74 -6.96
C TYR A 139 -13.23 4.47 -6.43
N LYS A 140 -13.99 5.53 -6.17
CA LYS A 140 -15.41 5.51 -5.80
C LYS A 140 -16.25 6.35 -6.78
N GLY A 141 -15.75 6.51 -8.00
CA GLY A 141 -16.42 7.27 -9.06
C GLY A 141 -17.58 6.51 -9.69
N THR A 142 -18.51 7.29 -10.22
CA THR A 142 -19.61 6.81 -11.09
C THR A 142 -19.42 7.41 -12.47
N GLU A 143 -19.52 6.59 -13.52
CA GLU A 143 -19.27 6.99 -14.89
C GLU A 143 -20.50 6.78 -15.76
N MET A 144 -20.69 7.67 -16.75
CA MET A 144 -21.74 7.55 -17.74
C MET A 144 -21.24 7.95 -19.13
N LYS A 145 -21.56 7.13 -20.13
CA LYS A 145 -21.40 7.53 -21.54
C LYS A 145 -22.57 8.38 -21.97
N ILE A 146 -22.29 9.50 -22.62
CA ILE A 146 -23.30 10.39 -23.22
C ILE A 146 -23.45 10.02 -24.70
N PRO A 147 -24.62 9.58 -25.15
CA PRO A 147 -24.80 9.06 -26.50
C PRO A 147 -24.90 10.14 -27.59
N GLY A 148 -25.17 11.39 -27.23
CA GLY A 148 -25.40 12.49 -28.17
C GLY A 148 -25.67 13.81 -27.48
N PRO A 149 -26.19 14.82 -28.21
CA PRO A 149 -26.49 16.15 -27.67
C PRO A 149 -27.39 16.08 -26.43
N GLY A 150 -27.11 16.92 -25.43
CA GLY A 150 -27.91 16.97 -24.21
C GLY A 150 -27.23 17.71 -23.08
N LYS A 151 -27.94 17.86 -21.98
CA LYS A 151 -27.51 18.57 -20.78
C LYS A 151 -27.14 17.56 -19.67
N ALA A 152 -25.99 17.73 -19.06
CA ALA A 152 -25.57 16.98 -17.86
C ALA A 152 -25.49 17.90 -16.65
N GLU A 153 -26.06 17.45 -15.52
CA GLU A 153 -26.08 18.21 -14.26
C GLU A 153 -25.65 17.31 -13.09
N LEU A 154 -24.98 17.92 -12.11
CA LEU A 154 -24.77 17.35 -10.79
C LEU A 154 -25.95 17.75 -9.92
N VAL A 155 -26.62 16.77 -9.30
CA VAL A 155 -27.82 17.01 -8.48
C VAL A 155 -27.61 16.44 -7.09
N TYR A 156 -27.86 17.25 -6.08
CA TYR A 156 -27.96 16.80 -4.70
C TYR A 156 -29.39 17.00 -4.22
N THR A 157 -30.01 15.95 -3.70
CA THR A 157 -31.35 15.99 -3.13
C THR A 157 -31.26 15.78 -1.63
N ALA A 158 -31.64 16.77 -0.85
CA ALA A 158 -31.69 16.72 0.61
C ALA A 158 -32.86 15.82 1.11
N PRO A 159 -32.85 15.35 2.38
CA PRO A 159 -33.90 14.51 2.93
C PRO A 159 -35.31 15.15 2.91
N ASP A 160 -35.39 16.47 2.90
CA ASP A 160 -36.65 17.24 2.79
C ASP A 160 -37.13 17.40 1.33
N GLY A 161 -36.42 16.83 0.35
CA GLY A 161 -36.68 16.93 -1.07
C GLY A 161 -36.13 18.17 -1.76
N THR A 162 -35.46 19.05 -1.05
CA THR A 162 -34.78 20.22 -1.64
C THR A 162 -33.65 19.79 -2.56
N GLU A 163 -33.60 20.33 -3.77
CA GLU A 163 -32.56 20.01 -4.75
C GLU A 163 -31.62 21.19 -4.99
N THR A 164 -30.32 20.86 -5.02
CA THR A 164 -29.28 21.76 -5.51
C THR A 164 -28.73 21.19 -6.81
N ARG A 165 -28.64 22.01 -7.86
CA ARG A 165 -28.21 21.60 -9.19
C ARG A 165 -27.06 22.45 -9.68
N GLU A 166 -26.03 21.79 -10.23
CA GLU A 166 -24.90 22.46 -10.89
C GLU A 166 -24.74 21.90 -12.29
N LEU A 167 -24.65 22.79 -13.28
CA LEU A 167 -24.40 22.38 -14.68
C LEU A 167 -23.01 21.80 -14.81
N ILE A 168 -22.91 20.56 -15.28
CA ILE A 168 -21.62 19.97 -15.68
C ILE A 168 -21.26 20.46 -17.09
N HIS A 169 -22.10 20.17 -18.08
CA HIS A 169 -21.85 20.53 -19.47
C HIS A 169 -23.12 20.43 -20.35
N ASN A 170 -23.20 21.26 -21.40
CA ASN A 170 -24.11 21.06 -22.50
C ASN A 170 -23.38 20.40 -23.65
N PHE A 171 -23.70 19.14 -23.92
CA PHE A 171 -23.06 18.34 -24.96
C PHE A 171 -23.70 18.66 -26.33
N ASP A 172 -22.87 18.93 -27.34
CA ASP A 172 -23.28 19.04 -28.74
C ASP A 172 -23.21 17.70 -29.48
N GLY A 173 -22.59 16.68 -28.86
CA GLY A 173 -22.40 15.34 -29.41
C GLY A 173 -22.14 14.32 -28.31
N ALA A 174 -21.65 13.14 -28.68
CA ALA A 174 -21.31 12.09 -27.73
C ALA A 174 -20.13 12.49 -26.83
N GLY A 175 -20.12 11.97 -25.59
CA GLY A 175 -19.07 12.24 -24.62
C GLY A 175 -19.10 11.28 -23.43
N ILE A 176 -18.40 11.65 -22.37
CA ILE A 176 -18.40 10.93 -21.09
C ILE A 176 -18.49 11.92 -19.93
N ILE A 177 -19.07 11.49 -18.82
CA ILE A 177 -19.02 12.19 -17.54
C ILE A 177 -18.60 11.22 -16.44
N GLN A 178 -17.94 11.77 -15.42
CA GLN A 178 -17.59 11.06 -14.21
C GLN A 178 -17.92 11.92 -13.00
N GLY A 179 -18.56 11.33 -12.00
CA GLY A 179 -18.76 11.91 -10.69
C GLY A 179 -17.94 11.19 -9.63
N MET A 180 -17.29 11.93 -8.75
CA MET A 180 -16.58 11.38 -7.60
C MET A 180 -17.00 12.12 -6.34
N HIS A 181 -16.79 11.50 -5.18
CA HIS A 181 -17.14 12.06 -3.89
C HIS A 181 -16.11 11.76 -2.81
N ASN A 182 -16.20 12.50 -1.72
CA ASN A 182 -15.53 12.18 -0.47
C ASN A 182 -16.45 12.53 0.70
N ILE A 183 -16.12 12.10 1.90
CA ILE A 183 -16.86 12.41 3.12
C ILE A 183 -15.91 13.01 4.15
N ASN A 184 -16.36 14.06 4.87
CA ASN A 184 -15.53 14.79 5.82
C ASN A 184 -14.93 13.86 6.89
N ALA A 185 -15.72 12.93 7.44
CA ALA A 185 -15.25 11.99 8.44
C ALA A 185 -14.05 11.14 7.95
N SER A 186 -14.03 10.72 6.67
CA SER A 186 -12.89 9.99 6.09
C SER A 186 -11.67 10.90 5.88
N ILE A 187 -11.87 12.15 5.49
CA ILE A 187 -10.80 13.14 5.35
C ILE A 187 -10.18 13.45 6.73
N GLU A 188 -11.02 13.62 7.77
CA GLU A 188 -10.57 13.83 9.13
C GLU A 188 -9.76 12.64 9.68
N SER A 189 -10.24 11.41 9.43
CA SER A 189 -9.52 10.17 9.76
C SER A 189 -8.15 10.13 9.08
N PHE A 190 -8.10 10.44 7.78
CA PHE A 190 -6.86 10.52 7.01
C PHE A 190 -5.89 11.56 7.60
N ALA A 191 -6.38 12.76 7.92
CA ALA A 191 -5.55 13.81 8.51
C ALA A 191 -4.95 13.36 9.85
N ARG A 192 -5.75 12.84 10.77
CA ARG A 192 -5.28 12.35 12.08
C ARG A 192 -4.29 11.21 11.95
N SER A 193 -4.52 10.27 11.03
CA SER A 193 -3.58 9.18 10.74
C SER A 193 -2.22 9.71 10.27
N CYS A 194 -2.22 10.70 9.36
CA CYS A 194 -0.99 11.33 8.87
C CYS A 194 -0.23 12.06 9.98
N PHE A 195 -0.92 12.87 10.78
CA PHE A 195 -0.29 13.61 11.88
C PHE A 195 0.26 12.68 12.96
N SER A 196 -0.51 11.66 13.36
CA SER A 196 -0.06 10.67 14.35
C SER A 196 1.15 9.90 13.85
N TYR A 197 1.14 9.45 12.61
CA TYR A 197 2.27 8.73 12.01
C TYR A 197 3.52 9.62 11.90
N ALA A 198 3.36 10.91 11.60
CA ALA A 198 4.44 11.88 11.58
C ALA A 198 5.10 12.04 12.95
N LEU A 199 4.31 12.13 14.02
CA LEU A 199 4.79 12.18 15.40
C LEU A 199 5.52 10.89 15.80
N ASP A 200 4.95 9.72 15.49
CA ASP A 200 5.53 8.41 15.81
C ASP A 200 6.89 8.21 15.13
N THR A 201 7.01 8.64 13.88
CA THR A 201 8.24 8.49 13.08
C THR A 201 9.18 9.70 13.17
N LYS A 202 8.77 10.79 13.83
CA LYS A 202 9.49 12.06 13.94
C LYS A 202 9.92 12.61 12.57
N GLN A 203 8.98 12.63 11.64
CA GLN A 203 9.16 13.11 10.27
C GLN A 203 8.26 14.31 9.99
N ASP A 204 8.73 15.25 9.19
CA ASP A 204 7.90 16.31 8.65
C ASP A 204 6.74 15.72 7.84
N LEU A 205 5.62 16.41 7.82
CA LEU A 205 4.46 16.05 7.02
C LEU A 205 4.18 17.09 5.94
N TRP A 206 4.28 16.68 4.69
CA TRP A 206 3.85 17.47 3.55
C TRP A 206 2.48 16.99 3.11
N PHE A 207 1.56 17.92 2.87
CA PHE A 207 0.26 17.63 2.29
C PHE A 207 0.05 18.44 1.02
N ALA A 208 -0.49 17.83 -0.04
CA ALA A 208 -0.66 18.49 -1.31
C ALA A 208 -1.99 18.14 -1.98
N THR A 209 -2.63 19.16 -2.55
CA THR A 209 -3.82 19.06 -3.39
C THR A 209 -3.76 20.09 -4.51
N LYS A 210 -4.80 20.21 -5.34
CA LYS A 210 -4.91 21.26 -6.36
C LYS A 210 -6.08 22.21 -6.05
N ASP A 211 -6.12 22.76 -4.85
CA ASP A 211 -7.23 23.59 -4.34
C ASP A 211 -7.47 24.87 -5.16
N THR A 212 -6.48 25.37 -5.89
CA THR A 212 -6.63 26.50 -6.80
C THR A 212 -7.49 26.19 -8.03
N ILE A 213 -7.62 24.92 -8.41
CA ILE A 213 -8.46 24.45 -9.51
C ILE A 213 -9.72 23.78 -8.98
N SER A 214 -9.56 22.81 -8.09
CA SER A 214 -10.65 22.10 -7.40
C SER A 214 -11.05 22.86 -6.13
N LYS A 215 -11.74 24.00 -6.33
CA LYS A 215 -11.99 25.02 -5.29
C LYS A 215 -12.96 24.59 -4.19
N LYS A 216 -13.70 23.50 -4.38
CA LYS A 216 -14.56 22.91 -3.35
C LYS A 216 -13.97 21.59 -2.86
N TYR A 217 -13.76 20.64 -3.74
CA TYR A 217 -13.30 19.30 -3.40
C TYR A 217 -11.92 19.30 -2.72
N ASP A 218 -10.90 19.77 -3.40
CA ASP A 218 -9.53 19.80 -2.87
C ASP A 218 -9.36 20.82 -1.74
N HIS A 219 -10.09 21.94 -1.80
CA HIS A 219 -10.07 22.96 -0.75
C HIS A 219 -10.62 22.42 0.56
N THR A 220 -11.68 21.59 0.53
CA THR A 220 -12.21 20.93 1.73
C THR A 220 -11.15 20.05 2.42
N PHE A 221 -10.34 19.32 1.65
CA PHE A 221 -9.23 18.56 2.22
C PHE A 221 -8.21 19.45 2.93
N LYS A 222 -7.84 20.55 2.30
CA LYS A 222 -6.90 21.51 2.87
C LYS A 222 -7.42 22.11 4.17
N ASP A 223 -8.68 22.55 4.18
CA ASP A 223 -9.30 23.18 5.36
C ASP A 223 -9.37 22.18 6.52
N ILE A 224 -9.85 20.96 6.30
CA ILE A 224 -9.95 19.93 7.34
C ILE A 224 -8.57 19.59 7.91
N PHE A 225 -7.54 19.42 7.06
CA PHE A 225 -6.18 19.20 7.54
C PHE A 225 -5.67 20.35 8.41
N GLN A 226 -5.89 21.60 7.97
CA GLN A 226 -5.45 22.77 8.72
C GLN A 226 -6.19 22.93 10.06
N GLU A 227 -7.51 22.75 10.06
CA GLU A 227 -8.34 22.84 11.28
C GLU A 227 -7.90 21.80 12.32
N ILE A 228 -7.69 20.54 11.90
CA ILE A 228 -7.23 19.47 12.79
C ILE A 228 -5.80 19.75 13.29
N PHE A 229 -4.90 20.19 12.41
CA PHE A 229 -3.54 20.54 12.80
C PHE A 229 -3.54 21.63 13.88
N ASP A 230 -4.23 22.73 13.64
CA ASP A 230 -4.26 23.88 14.56
C ASP A 230 -4.91 23.52 15.90
N ALA A 231 -5.95 22.67 15.89
CA ALA A 231 -6.68 22.30 17.09
C ALA A 231 -6.02 21.19 17.92
N GLU A 232 -5.40 20.20 17.27
CA GLU A 232 -5.01 18.95 17.94
C GLU A 232 -3.49 18.68 17.91
N TYR A 233 -2.76 19.10 16.87
CA TYR A 233 -1.40 18.63 16.61
C TYR A 233 -0.31 19.69 16.65
N LYS A 234 -0.62 20.96 16.50
CA LYS A 234 0.37 22.04 16.40
C LYS A 234 1.40 22.02 17.52
N ASN A 235 0.94 22.01 18.77
CA ASN A 235 1.84 22.00 19.93
C ASN A 235 2.69 20.72 19.98
N LEU A 236 2.12 19.57 19.60
CA LEU A 236 2.84 18.29 19.57
C LEU A 236 3.94 18.27 18.50
N PHE A 237 3.69 18.89 17.35
CA PHE A 237 4.67 19.05 16.27
C PHE A 237 5.79 20.00 16.70
N ASP A 238 5.45 21.14 17.34
CA ASP A 238 6.44 22.08 17.87
C ASP A 238 7.34 21.40 18.92
N GLU A 239 6.78 20.61 19.85
CA GLU A 239 7.53 19.85 20.86
C GLU A 239 8.42 18.74 20.24
N ALA A 240 7.93 18.09 19.18
CA ALA A 240 8.67 17.05 18.46
C ALA A 240 9.75 17.62 17.52
N GLY A 241 9.72 18.92 17.22
CA GLY A 241 10.63 19.59 16.28
C GLY A 241 10.42 19.16 14.83
N ILE A 242 9.18 18.88 14.44
CA ILE A 242 8.78 18.52 13.08
C ILE A 242 7.76 19.54 12.53
N GLU A 243 7.66 19.63 11.20
CA GLU A 243 6.83 20.63 10.54
C GLU A 243 5.68 19.98 9.75
N TYR A 244 4.53 20.69 9.72
CA TYR A 244 3.44 20.46 8.78
C TYR A 244 3.50 21.52 7.69
N PHE A 245 3.49 21.09 6.42
CA PHE A 245 3.59 21.94 5.27
C PHE A 245 2.55 21.59 4.21
N TYR A 246 1.71 22.56 3.83
CA TYR A 246 0.77 22.42 2.71
C TYR A 246 1.26 23.14 1.47
N THR A 247 1.10 22.51 0.29
CA THR A 247 1.39 23.15 -1.00
C THR A 247 0.52 22.57 -2.12
N LEU A 248 0.57 23.19 -3.32
CA LEU A 248 -0.09 22.63 -4.49
C LEU A 248 0.65 21.37 -4.98
N ILE A 249 -0.10 20.39 -5.49
CA ILE A 249 0.46 19.08 -5.87
C ILE A 249 1.58 19.19 -6.93
N ASP A 250 1.47 20.07 -7.89
CA ASP A 250 2.50 20.31 -8.90
C ASP A 250 3.76 20.97 -8.30
N ASP A 251 3.60 21.87 -7.32
CA ASP A 251 4.71 22.46 -6.58
C ASP A 251 5.38 21.40 -5.67
N ALA A 252 4.56 20.54 -5.02
CA ALA A 252 5.08 19.41 -4.26
C ALA A 252 5.97 18.50 -5.10
N VAL A 253 5.53 18.11 -6.31
CA VAL A 253 6.33 17.30 -7.25
C VAL A 253 7.68 17.95 -7.54
N ALA A 254 7.69 19.27 -7.82
CA ALA A 254 8.93 19.99 -8.08
C ALA A 254 9.86 20.08 -6.86
N ARG A 255 9.30 20.19 -5.64
CA ARG A 255 10.05 20.23 -4.38
C ARG A 255 10.62 18.85 -4.02
N VAL A 256 9.82 17.80 -4.16
CA VAL A 256 10.22 16.41 -3.92
C VAL A 256 11.47 16.04 -4.71
N MET A 257 11.52 16.38 -6.00
CA MET A 257 12.67 16.13 -6.87
C MET A 257 13.96 16.86 -6.44
N LYS A 258 13.85 17.96 -5.68
CA LYS A 258 14.98 18.75 -5.19
C LYS A 258 15.33 18.48 -3.73
N SER A 259 14.49 17.76 -3.01
CA SER A 259 14.65 17.45 -1.58
C SER A 259 15.70 16.38 -1.34
N GLU A 260 16.08 16.22 -0.08
CA GLU A 260 16.90 15.10 0.39
C GLU A 260 16.06 13.89 0.83
N GLY A 261 14.74 14.04 0.88
CA GLY A 261 13.83 13.05 1.47
C GLY A 261 13.73 13.16 3.00
N GLY A 262 13.21 12.12 3.65
CA GLY A 262 13.10 12.04 5.11
C GLY A 262 11.80 12.64 5.67
N TYR A 263 10.76 12.72 4.88
CA TYR A 263 9.45 13.23 5.25
C TYR A 263 8.32 12.31 4.75
N ILE A 264 7.13 12.57 5.26
CA ILE A 264 5.90 11.95 4.80
C ILE A 264 5.21 12.91 3.82
N TRP A 265 4.81 12.39 2.66
CA TRP A 265 4.03 13.15 1.68
C TRP A 265 2.61 12.57 1.61
N ALA A 266 1.67 13.30 2.21
CA ALA A 266 0.26 12.94 2.20
C ALA A 266 -0.40 13.38 0.88
N CYS A 267 -1.14 12.46 0.30
CA CYS A 267 -1.81 12.62 -1.00
C CYS A 267 -3.23 12.05 -0.94
N LYS A 268 -4.14 12.63 -1.72
CA LYS A 268 -5.45 12.03 -1.99
C LYS A 268 -5.28 10.65 -2.63
N ASN A 269 -6.37 9.89 -2.74
CA ASN A 269 -6.32 8.49 -3.14
C ASN A 269 -5.60 8.26 -4.48
N TYR A 270 -6.00 8.93 -5.55
CA TYR A 270 -5.39 8.76 -6.87
C TYR A 270 -3.97 9.36 -6.93
N ASP A 271 -3.80 10.57 -6.39
CA ASP A 271 -2.48 11.22 -6.34
C ASP A 271 -1.47 10.33 -5.59
N GLY A 272 -1.88 9.75 -4.45
CA GLY A 272 -1.06 8.87 -3.65
C GLY A 272 -0.71 7.55 -4.33
N ASP A 273 -1.62 7.01 -5.13
CA ASP A 273 -1.35 5.81 -5.94
C ASP A 273 -0.22 6.07 -6.94
N VAL A 274 -0.37 7.12 -7.74
CA VAL A 274 0.62 7.47 -8.78
C VAL A 274 1.95 7.89 -8.17
N MET A 275 1.93 8.73 -7.11
CA MET A 275 3.15 9.25 -6.50
C MET A 275 3.92 8.18 -5.74
N SER A 276 3.24 7.21 -5.11
CA SER A 276 3.93 6.10 -4.45
C SER A 276 4.69 5.22 -5.43
N ASP A 277 4.11 4.92 -6.58
CA ASP A 277 4.77 4.14 -7.64
C ASP A 277 5.95 4.91 -8.26
N MET A 278 5.81 6.22 -8.46
CA MET A 278 6.90 7.08 -8.93
C MET A 278 8.07 7.08 -7.94
N VAL A 279 7.81 7.33 -6.67
CA VAL A 279 8.85 7.38 -5.63
C VAL A 279 9.53 6.02 -5.49
N SER A 280 8.77 4.93 -5.44
CA SER A 280 9.31 3.58 -5.36
C SER A 280 10.21 3.24 -6.53
N SER A 281 9.74 3.51 -7.76
CA SER A 281 10.53 3.26 -8.96
C SER A 281 11.83 4.07 -8.96
N ALA A 282 11.79 5.29 -8.45
CA ALA A 282 12.97 6.14 -8.35
C ALA A 282 13.95 5.71 -7.26
N PHE A 283 13.50 5.03 -6.21
CA PHE A 283 14.36 4.38 -5.20
C PHE A 283 14.90 3.00 -5.65
N GLY A 284 14.50 2.51 -6.81
CA GLY A 284 15.08 1.32 -7.43
C GLY A 284 14.06 0.33 -7.98
N SER A 285 13.08 -0.11 -7.20
CA SER A 285 12.10 -1.12 -7.63
C SER A 285 10.82 -1.06 -6.79
N LEU A 286 9.67 -1.29 -7.41
CA LEU A 286 8.39 -1.50 -6.72
C LEU A 286 8.45 -2.67 -5.70
N ALA A 287 9.30 -3.66 -5.97
CA ALA A 287 9.52 -4.77 -5.04
C ALA A 287 10.37 -4.40 -3.81
N MET A 288 10.82 -3.15 -3.72
CA MET A 288 11.53 -2.56 -2.59
C MET A 288 10.68 -1.53 -1.85
N MET A 289 9.35 -1.70 -1.84
CA MET A 289 8.44 -0.78 -1.16
C MET A 289 7.55 -1.54 -0.16
N THR A 290 7.57 -1.10 1.09
CA THR A 290 6.60 -1.53 2.10
C THR A 290 5.27 -0.83 1.89
N SER A 291 4.17 -1.48 2.29
CA SER A 291 2.84 -0.90 2.30
C SER A 291 2.09 -1.36 3.55
N VAL A 292 1.52 -0.43 4.27
CA VAL A 292 0.67 -0.72 5.43
C VAL A 292 -0.58 0.15 5.40
N LEU A 293 -1.75 -0.46 5.51
CA LEU A 293 -2.99 0.23 5.83
C LEU A 293 -3.08 0.39 7.35
N VAL A 294 -3.23 1.61 7.82
CA VAL A 294 -3.45 1.93 9.23
C VAL A 294 -4.84 2.54 9.37
N SER A 295 -5.71 1.84 10.08
CA SER A 295 -7.05 2.33 10.40
C SER A 295 -7.02 3.27 11.61
N PRO A 296 -7.90 4.27 11.70
CA PRO A 296 -8.03 5.13 12.89
C PRO A 296 -8.43 4.36 14.15
N GLU A 297 -9.05 3.19 13.99
CA GLU A 297 -9.41 2.31 15.10
C GLU A 297 -8.25 1.37 15.54
N GLY A 298 -7.07 1.48 14.91
CA GLY A 298 -5.88 0.68 15.23
C GLY A 298 -5.92 -0.72 14.64
N PHE A 299 -6.42 -0.86 13.42
CA PHE A 299 -6.26 -2.07 12.59
C PHE A 299 -5.12 -1.84 11.61
N TYR A 300 -4.35 -2.88 11.34
CA TYR A 300 -3.17 -2.84 10.48
C TYR A 300 -3.24 -3.95 9.45
N GLU A 301 -3.06 -3.61 8.19
CA GLU A 301 -2.93 -4.61 7.11
C GLU A 301 -1.65 -4.32 6.32
N TYR A 302 -0.70 -5.25 6.40
CA TYR A 302 0.60 -5.18 5.74
C TYR A 302 0.57 -5.93 4.42
N GLU A 303 1.05 -5.29 3.35
CA GLU A 303 1.11 -5.90 2.02
C GLU A 303 2.38 -5.47 1.28
N ALA A 304 2.74 -6.18 0.21
CA ALA A 304 3.67 -5.67 -0.78
C ALA A 304 2.93 -4.71 -1.73
N ALA A 305 3.56 -3.59 -2.09
CA ALA A 305 2.94 -2.59 -2.95
C ALA A 305 2.81 -3.02 -4.42
N HIS A 306 3.46 -4.11 -4.84
CA HIS A 306 3.43 -4.63 -6.21
C HIS A 306 2.31 -5.64 -6.45
N GLY A 307 2.04 -5.95 -7.73
CA GLY A 307 1.04 -6.95 -8.14
C GLY A 307 1.55 -8.39 -8.08
N THR A 308 0.80 -9.31 -8.67
CA THR A 308 0.99 -10.77 -8.61
C THR A 308 2.16 -11.34 -9.44
N VAL A 309 2.85 -10.48 -10.21
CA VAL A 309 3.98 -10.83 -11.08
C VAL A 309 3.63 -11.93 -12.10
N GLN A 310 2.51 -11.73 -12.80
CA GLN A 310 1.93 -12.64 -13.80
C GLN A 310 2.95 -13.22 -14.79
N ARG A 311 3.83 -12.37 -15.34
CA ARG A 311 4.81 -12.80 -16.36
C ARG A 311 5.77 -13.87 -15.84
N HIS A 312 6.19 -13.78 -14.57
CA HIS A 312 7.03 -14.80 -13.95
C HIS A 312 6.23 -16.05 -13.60
N TYR A 313 4.97 -15.90 -13.23
CA TYR A 313 4.09 -17.05 -12.97
C TYR A 313 3.94 -17.95 -14.20
N TYR A 314 3.71 -17.38 -15.38
CA TYR A 314 3.61 -18.17 -16.61
C TYR A 314 4.92 -18.84 -17.02
N LYS A 315 6.07 -18.27 -16.67
CA LYS A 315 7.36 -18.95 -16.83
C LYS A 315 7.49 -20.11 -15.85
N HIS A 316 7.15 -19.88 -14.60
CA HIS A 316 7.18 -20.93 -13.56
C HIS A 316 6.29 -22.12 -13.93
N LEU A 317 5.08 -21.91 -14.48
CA LEU A 317 4.21 -22.99 -14.96
C LEU A 317 4.83 -23.83 -16.08
N LYS A 318 5.77 -23.27 -16.85
CA LYS A 318 6.53 -23.98 -17.88
C LYS A 318 7.78 -24.67 -17.36
N GLY A 319 8.03 -24.62 -16.05
CA GLY A 319 9.25 -25.15 -15.44
C GLY A 319 10.49 -24.29 -15.66
N GLU A 320 10.33 -23.03 -16.12
CA GLU A 320 11.43 -22.09 -16.28
C GLU A 320 11.80 -21.45 -14.95
N GLU A 321 13.10 -21.26 -14.72
CA GLU A 321 13.57 -20.50 -13.55
C GLU A 321 13.12 -19.03 -13.62
N THR A 322 12.76 -18.49 -12.46
CA THR A 322 12.39 -17.08 -12.31
C THR A 322 13.23 -16.42 -11.22
N SER A 323 13.59 -15.18 -11.44
CA SER A 323 14.25 -14.34 -10.46
C SER A 323 13.28 -13.21 -10.07
N THR A 324 12.37 -13.55 -9.15
CA THR A 324 11.35 -12.62 -8.62
C THR A 324 11.81 -12.10 -7.28
N ASN A 325 11.83 -10.78 -7.14
CA ASN A 325 12.20 -10.12 -5.90
C ASN A 325 11.10 -10.31 -4.84
N SER A 326 11.46 -10.86 -3.69
CA SER A 326 10.55 -11.15 -2.58
C SER A 326 10.69 -10.18 -1.40
N VAL A 327 11.54 -9.14 -1.51
CA VAL A 327 11.86 -8.25 -0.39
C VAL A 327 10.63 -7.59 0.21
N ALA A 328 9.79 -6.95 -0.61
CA ALA A 328 8.57 -6.30 -0.11
C ALA A 328 7.60 -7.28 0.56
N THR A 329 7.52 -8.52 0.08
CA THR A 329 6.68 -9.56 0.68
C THR A 329 7.26 -10.02 2.03
N ILE A 330 8.57 -10.17 2.14
CA ILE A 330 9.25 -10.46 3.42
C ILE A 330 8.97 -9.32 4.42
N PHE A 331 9.10 -8.07 4.00
CA PHE A 331 8.85 -6.90 4.85
C PHE A 331 7.37 -6.73 5.23
N ALA A 332 6.43 -7.19 4.41
CA ALA A 332 5.03 -7.28 4.81
C ALA A 332 4.84 -8.25 5.99
N TRP A 333 5.47 -9.43 5.93
CA TRP A 333 5.47 -10.38 7.03
C TRP A 333 6.14 -9.84 8.30
N THR A 334 7.34 -9.26 8.18
CA THR A 334 8.06 -8.73 9.34
C THR A 334 7.32 -7.55 9.98
N GLY A 335 6.71 -6.68 9.18
CA GLY A 335 5.86 -5.60 9.67
C GLY A 335 4.67 -6.12 10.49
N ALA A 336 3.97 -7.15 9.98
CA ALA A 336 2.85 -7.77 10.68
C ALA A 336 3.29 -8.50 11.96
N LEU A 337 4.41 -9.22 11.92
CA LEU A 337 4.98 -9.91 13.08
C LEU A 337 5.42 -8.92 14.17
N ARG A 338 6.09 -7.83 13.78
CA ARG A 338 6.50 -6.76 14.70
C ARG A 338 5.29 -6.11 15.37
N LYS A 339 4.27 -5.74 14.59
CA LYS A 339 3.03 -5.15 15.13
C LYS A 339 2.27 -6.13 16.02
N ARG A 340 2.24 -7.41 15.67
CA ARG A 340 1.65 -8.45 16.54
C ARG A 340 2.43 -8.60 17.84
N GLY A 341 3.76 -8.59 17.77
CA GLY A 341 4.64 -8.62 18.94
C GLY A 341 4.43 -7.43 19.85
N GLU A 342 4.32 -6.23 19.28
CA GLU A 342 4.03 -5.00 20.01
C GLU A 342 2.70 -5.08 20.78
N LEU A 343 1.62 -5.50 20.10
CA LEU A 343 0.29 -5.60 20.70
C LEU A 343 0.17 -6.69 21.75
N ASP A 344 0.95 -7.76 21.65
CA ASP A 344 0.96 -8.89 22.58
C ASP A 344 2.06 -8.78 23.67
N GLY A 345 2.93 -7.76 23.60
CA GLY A 345 4.09 -7.63 24.48
C GLY A 345 5.15 -8.72 24.25
N ASN A 346 5.24 -9.27 23.05
CA ASN A 346 6.16 -10.36 22.69
C ASN A 346 7.44 -9.80 22.04
N GLN A 347 8.46 -9.52 22.87
CA GLN A 347 9.72 -8.95 22.41
C GLN A 347 10.49 -9.90 21.48
N GLU A 348 10.46 -11.22 21.72
CA GLU A 348 11.16 -12.19 20.88
C GLU A 348 10.64 -12.16 19.43
N LEU A 349 9.32 -11.94 19.26
CA LEU A 349 8.70 -11.83 17.95
C LEU A 349 9.13 -10.55 17.21
N MET A 350 9.24 -9.43 17.94
CA MET A 350 9.75 -8.17 17.38
C MET A 350 11.23 -8.28 16.99
N ASP A 351 12.05 -8.84 17.87
CA ASP A 351 13.49 -9.04 17.62
C ASP A 351 13.73 -9.98 16.43
N PHE A 352 12.85 -10.97 16.24
CA PHE A 352 12.92 -11.86 15.08
C PHE A 352 12.61 -11.11 13.79
N ALA A 353 11.57 -10.27 13.79
CA ALA A 353 11.23 -9.45 12.62
C ALA A 353 12.40 -8.54 12.23
N ASP A 354 13.06 -7.91 13.19
CA ASP A 354 14.23 -7.06 12.95
C ASP A 354 15.43 -7.85 12.41
N ARG A 355 15.66 -9.06 12.91
CA ARG A 355 16.73 -9.93 12.39
C ARG A 355 16.46 -10.38 10.96
N LEU A 356 15.22 -10.74 10.63
CA LEU A 356 14.87 -11.15 9.27
C LEU A 356 15.01 -9.99 8.28
N GLU A 357 14.59 -8.77 8.64
CA GLU A 357 14.82 -7.58 7.83
C GLU A 357 16.32 -7.33 7.63
N LYS A 358 17.09 -7.41 8.71
CA LYS A 358 18.55 -7.24 8.64
C LYS A 358 19.19 -8.30 7.75
N ALA A 359 18.85 -9.58 7.90
CA ALA A 359 19.36 -10.65 7.06
C ALA A 359 19.03 -10.44 5.58
N THR A 360 17.84 -9.93 5.30
CA THR A 360 17.41 -9.60 3.92
C THR A 360 18.26 -8.47 3.33
N ILE A 361 18.46 -7.39 4.09
CA ILE A 361 19.29 -6.25 3.68
C ILE A 361 20.75 -6.67 3.51
N ASP A 362 21.33 -7.36 4.49
CA ASP A 362 22.72 -7.83 4.45
C ASP A 362 22.96 -8.71 3.22
N THR A 363 22.01 -9.60 2.87
CA THR A 363 22.09 -10.45 1.67
C THR A 363 22.30 -9.61 0.40
N ILE A 364 21.52 -8.52 0.24
CA ILE A 364 21.65 -7.64 -0.92
C ILE A 364 22.95 -6.84 -0.87
N GLU A 365 23.30 -6.27 0.29
CA GLU A 365 24.51 -5.45 0.46
C GLU A 365 25.80 -6.25 0.26
N GLU A 366 25.79 -7.54 0.50
CA GLU A 366 26.87 -8.48 0.18
C GLU A 366 26.91 -8.93 -1.28
N GLY A 367 25.99 -8.40 -2.12
CA GLY A 367 25.97 -8.66 -3.56
C GLY A 367 25.09 -9.84 -4.00
N TYR A 368 24.38 -10.50 -3.10
CA TYR A 368 23.46 -11.61 -3.44
C TYR A 368 22.06 -11.06 -3.66
N MET A 369 21.57 -11.06 -4.89
CA MET A 369 20.33 -10.39 -5.22
C MET A 369 19.60 -10.99 -6.43
N THR A 370 18.34 -10.62 -6.58
CA THR A 370 17.53 -10.95 -7.74
C THR A 370 17.92 -10.10 -8.96
N LYS A 371 17.53 -10.56 -10.15
CA LYS A 371 17.94 -9.97 -11.42
C LYS A 371 17.56 -8.49 -11.57
N ASP A 372 16.40 -8.08 -11.06
CA ASP A 372 15.94 -6.69 -11.10
C ASP A 372 16.89 -5.74 -10.34
N LEU A 373 17.35 -6.15 -9.15
CA LEU A 373 18.33 -5.39 -8.36
C LEU A 373 19.72 -5.44 -8.98
N ALA A 374 20.12 -6.58 -9.53
CA ALA A 374 21.40 -6.74 -10.20
C ALA A 374 21.59 -5.81 -11.42
N MET A 375 20.48 -5.41 -12.06
CA MET A 375 20.50 -4.48 -13.19
C MET A 375 20.71 -3.01 -12.80
N ILE A 376 20.50 -2.67 -11.53
CA ILE A 376 20.53 -1.27 -11.05
C ILE A 376 21.54 -1.04 -9.93
N THR A 377 22.15 -2.10 -9.40
CA THR A 377 23.13 -1.99 -8.31
C THR A 377 24.43 -1.33 -8.76
N THR A 378 25.06 -0.61 -7.82
CA THR A 378 26.39 -0.02 -7.96
C THR A 378 27.49 -0.85 -7.30
N LEU A 379 27.14 -2.01 -6.72
CA LEU A 379 28.09 -2.90 -6.10
C LEU A 379 29.07 -3.50 -7.13
N PRO A 380 30.36 -3.63 -6.79
CA PRO A 380 31.38 -4.11 -7.73
C PRO A 380 31.31 -5.61 -7.99
N GLU A 381 30.74 -6.38 -7.06
CA GLU A 381 30.60 -7.83 -7.15
C GLU A 381 29.15 -8.22 -6.92
N VAL A 382 28.56 -8.98 -7.83
CA VAL A 382 27.14 -9.32 -7.83
C VAL A 382 26.93 -10.79 -8.18
N HIS A 383 26.18 -11.48 -7.33
CA HIS A 383 25.70 -12.84 -7.49
C HIS A 383 24.20 -12.82 -7.79
N VAL A 384 23.83 -13.01 -9.04
CA VAL A 384 22.42 -13.03 -9.45
C VAL A 384 21.78 -14.35 -9.07
N LEU A 385 20.73 -14.30 -8.26
CA LEU A 385 20.01 -15.46 -7.76
C LEU A 385 18.61 -15.56 -8.39
N ASN A 386 18.13 -16.80 -8.54
CA ASN A 386 16.71 -17.04 -8.79
C ASN A 386 15.90 -16.83 -7.47
N SER A 387 14.58 -16.90 -7.57
CA SER A 387 13.69 -16.62 -6.43
C SER A 387 13.97 -17.51 -5.21
N GLU A 388 14.16 -18.81 -5.43
CA GLU A 388 14.45 -19.78 -4.37
C GLU A 388 15.84 -19.56 -3.77
N GLY A 389 16.85 -19.38 -4.62
CA GLY A 389 18.22 -19.10 -4.19
C GLY A 389 18.35 -17.84 -3.36
N PHE A 390 17.57 -16.80 -3.67
CA PHE A 390 17.55 -15.56 -2.88
C PHE A 390 16.98 -15.79 -1.49
N ILE A 391 15.85 -16.49 -1.37
CA ILE A 391 15.24 -16.83 -0.07
C ILE A 391 16.18 -17.71 0.76
N LYS A 392 16.86 -18.70 0.15
CA LYS A 392 17.86 -19.53 0.84
C LYS A 392 19.06 -18.72 1.32
N ALA A 393 19.56 -17.80 0.51
CA ALA A 393 20.67 -16.93 0.90
C ALA A 393 20.31 -16.05 2.13
N ILE A 394 19.05 -15.62 2.25
CA ILE A 394 18.54 -14.92 3.44
C ILE A 394 18.48 -15.87 4.64
N ALA A 395 17.97 -17.10 4.45
CA ALA A 395 17.88 -18.09 5.52
C ALA A 395 19.24 -18.46 6.12
N GLU A 396 20.30 -18.47 5.31
CA GLU A 396 21.67 -18.73 5.75
C GLU A 396 22.24 -17.63 6.68
N ARG A 397 21.65 -16.43 6.67
CA ARG A 397 22.04 -15.26 7.48
C ARG A 397 21.13 -15.03 8.68
N LEU A 398 20.05 -15.77 8.79
CA LEU A 398 19.04 -15.65 9.84
C LEU A 398 19.34 -16.57 11.04
#